data_4077e3fbdd22cba1fa675ccb4534bcdf
#
_entry.id   4077e3fbdd22cba1fa675ccb4534bcdf
#
_cell.length_a   1.000
_cell.length_b   1.000
_cell.length_c   1.000
_cell.angle_alpha   90.00
_cell.angle_beta   90.00
_cell.angle_gamma   90.00
#
_symmetry.space_group_name_H-M   'P 1'
#
loop_
_entity.id
_entity.type
_entity.pdbx_description
1 polymer ?
#
loop_
_entity_poly.entity_id
_entity_poly.type
_entity_poly.pdbx_seq_one_letter_code
_entity_poly.pdbx_strand_id
1 'polypeptide(L)' 'MTVHFVMLPMEGGQSHVAVNPVLVRCVQPHGPTQAEVHFDDQHWLVIDKTMEQVVRDLEIAGR' A
#
# COMPACT_ATOMS: atom_id res chain seq x y z
N MET A 1 20.87 -9.30 3.73
CA MET A 1 19.97 -8.13 3.60
C MET A 1 18.54 -8.60 3.86
N THR A 2 17.84 -7.91 4.72
CA THR A 2 16.47 -8.27 5.09
C THR A 2 15.48 -7.43 4.29
N VAL A 3 14.52 -8.09 3.66
CA VAL A 3 13.43 -7.41 2.96
C VAL A 3 12.23 -7.36 3.91
N HIS A 4 11.68 -6.17 4.08
CA HIS A 4 10.52 -5.96 4.94
C HIS A 4 9.27 -5.80 4.06
N PHE A 5 8.30 -6.68 4.27
CA PHE A 5 7.01 -6.58 3.60
C PHE A 5 5.96 -6.05 4.56
N VAL A 6 5.02 -5.31 4.04
CA VAL A 6 3.84 -4.89 4.78
C VAL A 6 2.61 -5.55 4.17
N MET A 7 1.75 -6.09 5.03
CA MET A 7 0.51 -6.73 4.58
C MET A 7 -0.58 -5.67 4.54
N LEU A 8 -1.17 -5.48 3.36
CA LEU A 8 -2.23 -4.50 3.16
C LEU A 8 -3.49 -5.21 2.66
N PRO A 9 -4.68 -4.82 3.17
CA PRO A 9 -5.93 -5.41 2.70
C PRO A 9 -6.27 -4.91 1.30
N MET A 10 -6.61 -5.85 0.42
CA MET A 10 -7.02 -5.52 -0.95
C MET A 10 -8.45 -5.03 -0.97
N GLU A 11 -8.80 -4.35 -2.05
CA GLU A 11 -10.17 -3.94 -2.31
C GLU A 11 -11.10 -5.15 -2.17
N GLY A 12 -12.23 -4.96 -1.49
CA GLY A 12 -13.15 -6.04 -1.19
C GLY A 12 -12.92 -6.70 0.16
N GLY A 13 -11.76 -6.47 0.79
CA GLY A 13 -11.51 -6.89 2.17
C GLY A 13 -11.31 -8.38 2.38
N GLN A 14 -11.25 -9.19 1.33
CA GLN A 14 -11.17 -10.64 1.48
C GLN A 14 -9.77 -11.20 1.31
N SER A 15 -8.84 -10.40 0.84
CA SER A 15 -7.47 -10.85 0.64
C SER A 15 -6.51 -9.75 1.03
N HIS A 16 -5.25 -10.14 1.23
CA HIS A 16 -4.18 -9.21 1.56
C HIS A 16 -3.06 -9.36 0.54
N VAL A 17 -2.29 -8.30 0.38
CA VAL A 17 -1.10 -8.32 -0.47
C VAL A 17 0.10 -7.92 0.38
N ALA A 18 1.23 -8.58 0.15
CA ALA A 18 2.49 -8.22 0.78
C ALA A 18 3.21 -7.24 -0.15
N VAL A 19 3.46 -6.05 0.34
CA VAL A 19 4.06 -4.96 -0.45
C VAL A 19 5.45 -4.66 0.09
N ASN A 20 6.42 -4.52 -0.81
CA ASN A 20 7.75 -4.05 -0.45
C ASN A 20 7.73 -2.51 -0.47
N PRO A 21 7.87 -1.86 0.70
CA PRO A 21 7.76 -0.40 0.76
C PRO A 21 8.78 0.33 -0.11
N VAL A 22 9.94 -0.27 -0.34
CA VAL A 22 11.01 0.34 -1.13
C VAL A 22 10.58 0.54 -2.58
N LEU A 23 9.66 -0.29 -3.07
CA LEU A 23 9.24 -0.24 -4.47
C LEU A 23 8.05 0.68 -4.71
N VAL A 24 7.48 1.26 -3.65
CA VAL A 24 6.33 2.15 -3.78
C VAL A 24 6.79 3.53 -4.22
N ARG A 25 6.23 4.04 -5.31
CA ARG A 25 6.56 5.36 -5.83
C ARG A 25 5.69 6.45 -5.22
N CYS A 26 4.37 6.17 -5.12
CA CYS A 26 3.46 7.14 -4.52
C CYS A 26 2.20 6.44 -4.03
N VAL A 27 1.49 7.11 -3.14
CA VAL A 27 0.19 6.68 -2.62
C VAL A 27 -0.78 7.81 -2.85
N GLN A 28 -1.96 7.50 -3.40
CA GLN A 28 -2.99 8.48 -3.69
C GLN A 28 -4.31 8.05 -3.06
N PRO A 29 -5.18 8.99 -2.71
CA PRO A 29 -6.50 8.60 -2.22
C PRO A 29 -7.34 7.99 -3.34
N HIS A 30 -8.13 6.98 -2.97
CA HIS A 30 -9.08 6.34 -3.86
C HIS A 30 -10.45 6.41 -3.18
N GLY A 31 -11.10 7.56 -3.27
CA GLY A 31 -12.31 7.80 -2.51
C GLY A 31 -12.01 8.05 -1.03
N PRO A 32 -13.04 8.10 -0.18
CA PRO A 32 -12.87 8.50 1.22
C PRO A 32 -12.24 7.44 2.11
N THR A 33 -12.27 6.16 1.70
CA THR A 33 -11.86 5.06 2.59
C THR A 33 -10.81 4.14 2.01
N GLN A 34 -10.34 4.41 0.79
CA GLN A 34 -9.39 3.55 0.10
C GLN A 34 -8.23 4.36 -0.44
N ALA A 35 -7.16 3.66 -0.84
CA ALA A 35 -5.96 4.29 -1.38
C ALA A 35 -5.43 3.49 -2.56
N GLU A 36 -4.75 4.20 -3.47
CA GLU A 36 -4.03 3.59 -4.58
C GLU A 36 -2.54 3.60 -4.24
N VAL A 37 -1.92 2.42 -4.31
CA VAL A 37 -0.47 2.28 -4.12
C VAL A 37 0.14 2.05 -5.50
N HIS A 38 0.99 2.96 -5.93
CA HIS A 38 1.57 2.93 -7.26
C HIS A 38 3.03 2.50 -7.22
N PHE A 39 3.38 1.54 -8.06
CA PHE A 39 4.75 1.03 -8.20
C PHE A 39 5.42 1.61 -9.43
N ASP A 40 4.65 1.77 -10.52
CA ASP A 40 5.08 2.48 -11.71
C ASP A 40 3.83 2.99 -12.45
N ASP A 41 4.00 3.48 -13.67
CA ASP A 41 2.91 4.12 -14.40
C ASP A 41 1.75 3.18 -14.73
N GLN A 42 2.02 1.87 -14.74
CA GLN A 42 1.04 0.88 -15.16
C GLN A 42 0.70 -0.14 -14.06
N HIS A 43 1.43 -0.10 -12.93
CA HIS A 43 1.22 -1.06 -11.85
C HIS A 43 0.81 -0.35 -10.58
N TRP A 44 -0.44 -0.55 -10.19
CA TRP A 44 -0.97 0.03 -8.95
C TRP A 44 -2.06 -0.89 -8.40
N LEU A 45 -2.29 -0.76 -7.11
CA LEU A 45 -3.26 -1.58 -6.39
C LEU A 45 -4.20 -0.66 -5.60
N VAL A 46 -5.45 -1.08 -5.46
CA VAL A 46 -6.40 -0.40 -4.58
C VAL A 46 -6.40 -1.13 -3.24
N ILE A 47 -6.09 -0.38 -2.18
CA ILE A 47 -5.97 -0.91 -0.82
C ILE A 47 -7.16 -0.42 0.00
N ASP A 48 -7.73 -1.31 0.79
CA ASP A 48 -8.92 -1.02 1.59
C ASP A 48 -8.56 -0.35 2.91
N LYS A 49 -7.77 0.71 2.82
CA LYS A 49 -7.39 1.60 3.92
C LYS A 49 -7.25 3.01 3.37
N THR A 50 -7.37 4.00 4.24
CA THR A 50 -7.17 5.39 3.81
C THR A 50 -5.71 5.63 3.44
N MET A 51 -5.47 6.68 2.65
CA MET A 51 -4.12 7.05 2.26
C MET A 51 -3.21 7.25 3.48
N GLU A 52 -3.71 7.92 4.50
CA GLU A 52 -2.94 8.20 5.71
C GLU A 52 -2.54 6.91 6.44
N GLN A 53 -3.44 5.95 6.49
CA GLN A 53 -3.15 4.65 7.12
C GLN A 53 -2.13 3.87 6.32
N VAL A 54 -2.25 3.87 4.99
CA VAL A 54 -1.29 3.17 4.13
C VAL A 54 0.09 3.79 4.26
N VAL A 55 0.18 5.11 4.24
CA VAL A 55 1.46 5.81 4.37
C VAL A 55 2.11 5.46 5.71
N ARG A 56 1.33 5.45 6.79
CA ARG A 56 1.84 5.09 8.12
C ARG A 56 2.38 3.67 8.13
N ASP A 57 1.62 2.73 7.57
CA ASP A 57 2.02 1.31 7.54
C ASP A 57 3.32 1.14 6.75
N LEU A 58 3.45 1.83 5.62
CA LEU A 58 4.65 1.75 4.79
C LEU A 58 5.86 2.37 5.50
N GLU A 59 5.69 3.48 6.21
CA GLU A 59 6.77 4.11 6.95
C GLU A 59 7.26 3.22 8.07
N ILE A 60 6.35 2.59 8.81
CA ILE A 60 6.71 1.68 9.90
C ILE A 60 7.47 0.47 9.34
N ALA A 61 6.98 -0.12 8.27
CA ALA A 61 7.61 -1.29 7.67
C ALA A 61 8.97 -0.98 7.05
N GLY A 62 9.17 0.25 6.61
CA GLY A 62 10.43 0.67 5.98
C GLY A 62 11.55 1.03 6.95
N ARG A 63 11.31 0.95 8.25
CA ARG A 63 12.33 1.30 9.26
C ARG A 63 13.29 0.17 9.60
#